data_68214d8bbbb5eb1715a551cef2bed672
#
_entry.id   68214d8bbbb5eb1715a551cef2bed672
#
_cell.length_a   1.000
_cell.length_b   1.000
_cell.length_c   1.000
_cell.angle_alpha   90.00
_cell.angle_beta   90.00
_cell.angle_gamma   90.00
#
_symmetry.space_group_name_H-M   'P 1'
#
loop_
_entity.id
_entity.type
_entity.pdbx_description
1 polymer ?
#
loop_
_entity_poly.entity_id
_entity_poly.type
_entity_poly.pdbx_seq_one_letter_code
_entity_poly.pdbx_strand_id
1 'polypeptide(L)'
;MRPEEIDLPCFMAATQIFIIHGRGAYEAFRKMPTEHKYLQLVDRDYYPWPSNEATGKIIQFLDRYLRGIDYVNLERVGIQMRLGNREWYWRKEKDFPLPGTQYLKWYLRADNSLSRDREIELTEEFKYTTKAGPIGQKCGVSFHSSPFEENVEFAGHFSATLTISSSMPDADVVVTLWAIDEQDQIIPYGSKGEPEPIAKGFLRASHRKLDSVKSRPERPWHTHKQEDYAPLGQDDVVTVEVEIFPAAARVNQGWRLRLDIAPAEVQPDVLGYNPLAMRRFYGEEHEAGTNTVHVGPDRLGYITCPVVPLRQGYPNVML
;
A
#
# COMPACT_ATOMS: atom_id res chain seq x y z
N MET A 1 -14.43 4.36 19.17
CA MET A 1 -14.87 5.64 18.57
C MET A 1 -15.46 5.30 17.21
N ARG A 2 -16.64 5.82 16.90
CA ARG A 2 -17.34 5.61 15.63
C ARG A 2 -17.22 6.89 14.81
N PRO A 3 -16.39 6.91 13.77
CA PRO A 3 -16.20 8.11 12.96
C PRO A 3 -17.49 8.67 12.37
N GLU A 4 -18.45 7.81 12.05
CA GLU A 4 -19.78 8.14 11.53
C GLU A 4 -20.67 8.95 12.48
N GLU A 5 -20.30 9.03 13.76
CA GLU A 5 -21.01 9.81 14.80
C GLU A 5 -20.36 11.18 15.06
N ILE A 6 -19.23 11.48 14.41
CA ILE A 6 -18.46 12.71 14.64
C ILE A 6 -18.86 13.75 13.60
N ASP A 7 -19.62 14.75 14.02
CA ASP A 7 -20.03 15.89 13.20
C ASP A 7 -19.36 17.19 13.65
N LEU A 8 -18.08 17.13 13.91
CA LEU A 8 -17.23 18.27 14.28
C LEU A 8 -16.16 18.50 13.21
N PRO A 9 -15.65 19.74 13.10
CA PRO A 9 -14.49 20.00 12.28
C PRO A 9 -13.31 19.13 12.70
N CYS A 10 -12.68 18.45 11.73
CA CYS A 10 -11.57 17.53 11.98
C CYS A 10 -10.41 17.74 11.02
N PHE A 11 -9.21 17.78 11.57
CA PHE A 11 -7.95 17.77 10.82
C PHE A 11 -7.23 16.46 11.09
N MET A 12 -7.00 15.69 10.05
CA MET A 12 -6.40 14.36 10.11
C MET A 12 -5.10 14.34 9.32
N ALA A 13 -4.08 13.71 9.90
CA ALA A 13 -2.84 13.41 9.20
C ALA A 13 -2.62 11.90 9.16
N ALA A 14 -2.25 11.37 8.00
CA ALA A 14 -1.93 9.98 7.79
C ALA A 14 -0.55 9.85 7.17
N THR A 15 0.23 8.90 7.67
CA THR A 15 1.49 8.53 7.04
C THR A 15 1.26 7.48 5.97
N GLN A 16 2.00 7.58 4.87
CA GLN A 16 1.93 6.64 3.76
C GLN A 16 2.86 5.43 3.95
N ILE A 17 3.78 5.50 4.89
CA ILE A 17 4.81 4.49 5.13
C ILE A 17 4.52 3.71 6.41
N PHE A 18 4.17 4.39 7.49
CA PHE A 18 3.84 3.77 8.77
C PHE A 18 2.39 3.27 8.80
N ILE A 19 2.19 2.10 8.25
CA ILE A 19 0.88 1.46 8.03
C ILE A 19 0.02 1.33 9.30
N ILE A 20 0.62 1.08 10.46
CA ILE A 20 -0.13 0.99 11.74
C ILE A 20 -0.81 2.31 12.13
N HIS A 21 -0.34 3.43 11.64
CA HIS A 21 -0.88 4.75 11.97
C HIS A 21 -1.67 5.41 10.84
N GLY A 22 -1.58 4.89 9.60
CA GLY A 22 -2.21 5.49 8.43
C GLY A 22 -3.69 5.16 8.27
N ARG A 23 -4.04 3.88 8.32
CA ARG A 23 -5.37 3.35 7.95
C ARG A 23 -6.54 4.04 8.64
N GLY A 24 -6.41 4.34 9.95
CA GLY A 24 -7.46 4.96 10.73
C GLY A 24 -7.87 6.35 10.24
N ALA A 25 -6.91 7.17 9.81
CA ALA A 25 -7.19 8.51 9.30
C ALA A 25 -7.94 8.49 7.96
N TYR A 26 -7.58 7.58 7.03
CA TYR A 26 -8.32 7.39 5.78
C TYR A 26 -9.76 6.95 6.02
N GLU A 27 -9.96 5.99 6.93
CA GLU A 27 -11.31 5.50 7.27
C GLU A 27 -12.14 6.55 8.00
N ALA A 28 -11.53 7.33 8.89
CA ALA A 28 -12.21 8.43 9.56
C ALA A 28 -12.65 9.49 8.55
N PHE A 29 -11.74 9.94 7.67
CA PHE A 29 -12.08 10.93 6.64
C PHE A 29 -13.26 10.47 5.77
N ARG A 30 -13.28 9.21 5.36
CA ARG A 30 -14.38 8.67 4.54
C ARG A 30 -15.72 8.60 5.26
N LYS A 31 -15.72 8.24 6.55
CA LYS A 31 -16.93 7.92 7.31
C LYS A 31 -17.55 9.09 8.05
N MET A 32 -16.76 10.09 8.41
CA MET A 32 -17.26 11.26 9.11
C MET A 32 -18.26 12.02 8.25
N PRO A 33 -19.45 12.36 8.80
CA PRO A 33 -20.50 13.06 8.06
C PRO A 33 -20.17 14.54 7.82
N THR A 34 -19.31 15.14 8.66
CA THR A 34 -18.98 16.55 8.57
C THR A 34 -18.34 16.95 7.23
N GLU A 35 -18.78 18.06 6.68
CA GLU A 35 -18.15 18.72 5.53
C GLU A 35 -16.80 19.37 5.89
N HIS A 36 -16.57 19.66 7.17
CA HIS A 36 -15.40 20.34 7.71
C HIS A 36 -14.29 19.36 8.12
N LYS A 37 -13.93 18.46 7.21
CA LYS A 37 -12.89 17.46 7.39
C LYS A 37 -11.74 17.67 6.42
N TYR A 38 -10.54 17.54 6.94
CA TYR A 38 -9.29 17.79 6.24
C TYR A 38 -8.37 16.57 6.41
N LEU A 39 -7.73 16.14 5.33
CA LEU A 39 -6.82 15.01 5.31
C LEU A 39 -5.47 15.41 4.72
N GLN A 40 -4.40 15.19 5.47
CA GLN A 40 -3.05 15.40 5.01
C GLN A 40 -2.32 14.06 4.94
N LEU A 41 -1.89 13.68 3.74
CA LEU A 41 -1.15 12.46 3.48
C LEU A 41 0.31 12.79 3.33
N VAL A 42 1.10 12.38 4.32
CA VAL A 42 2.53 12.65 4.38
C VAL A 42 3.33 11.36 4.24
N ASP A 43 4.57 11.47 3.85
CA ASP A 43 5.44 10.34 3.61
C ASP A 43 5.73 9.58 4.92
N ARG A 44 6.35 10.21 5.89
CA ARG A 44 6.89 9.56 7.08
C ARG A 44 6.58 10.35 8.35
N ASP A 45 6.69 9.64 9.48
CA ASP A 45 6.71 10.21 10.82
C ASP A 45 5.63 11.24 11.08
N TYR A 46 4.50 10.76 11.64
CA TYR A 46 3.56 11.61 12.34
C TYR A 46 3.50 13.02 11.80
N TYR A 47 2.92 13.24 10.62
CA TYR A 47 2.85 14.58 10.10
C TYR A 47 4.07 15.43 10.54
N PRO A 48 4.99 15.86 9.71
CA PRO A 48 6.32 16.32 10.11
C PRO A 48 6.26 17.31 11.25
N TRP A 49 6.21 16.82 12.45
CA TRP A 49 6.13 17.57 13.68
C TRP A 49 7.52 17.62 14.31
N PRO A 50 8.00 18.78 14.71
CA PRO A 50 7.45 20.11 14.44
C PRO A 50 8.02 20.71 13.14
N SER A 51 7.26 20.78 12.06
CA SER A 51 7.61 21.60 10.90
C SER A 51 6.80 22.89 10.89
N ASN A 52 7.38 23.97 10.37
CA ASN A 52 6.66 25.24 10.23
C ASN A 52 5.43 25.11 9.35
N GLU A 53 5.49 24.27 8.32
CA GLU A 53 4.37 24.04 7.41
C GLU A 53 3.22 23.28 8.11
N ALA A 54 3.52 22.19 8.78
CA ALA A 54 2.53 21.42 9.52
C ALA A 54 1.87 22.24 10.63
N THR A 55 2.70 22.95 11.42
CA THR A 55 2.24 23.85 12.46
C THR A 55 1.35 24.94 11.88
N GLY A 56 1.74 25.54 10.75
CA GLY A 56 0.96 26.56 10.06
C GLY A 56 -0.42 26.06 9.65
N LYS A 57 -0.54 24.86 9.07
CA LYS A 57 -1.82 24.24 8.70
C LYS A 57 -2.72 23.97 9.91
N ILE A 58 -2.13 23.47 11.00
CA ILE A 58 -2.88 23.22 12.25
C ILE A 58 -3.39 24.55 12.84
N ILE A 59 -2.56 25.58 12.87
CA ILE A 59 -2.96 26.93 13.34
C ILE A 59 -4.09 27.47 12.48
N GLN A 60 -3.98 27.40 11.15
CA GLN A 60 -5.03 27.82 10.24
C GLN A 60 -6.36 27.09 10.49
N PHE A 61 -6.31 25.77 10.72
CA PHE A 61 -7.49 24.99 11.08
C PHE A 61 -8.10 25.46 12.42
N LEU A 62 -7.29 25.62 13.45
CA LEU A 62 -7.76 26.07 14.79
C LEU A 62 -8.29 27.50 14.74
N ASP A 63 -7.61 28.41 14.05
CA ASP A 63 -8.06 29.79 13.89
C ASP A 63 -9.40 29.86 13.15
N ARG A 64 -9.59 29.05 12.12
CA ARG A 64 -10.85 29.01 11.38
C ARG A 64 -12.02 28.60 12.28
N TYR A 65 -11.88 27.54 13.07
CA TYR A 65 -12.99 26.97 13.82
C TYR A 65 -13.13 27.50 15.25
N LEU A 66 -12.07 28.04 15.84
CA LEU A 66 -12.11 28.59 17.20
C LEU A 66 -12.18 30.12 17.23
N ARG A 67 -11.62 30.78 16.21
CA ARG A 67 -11.53 32.24 16.17
C ARG A 67 -12.29 32.89 15.03
N GLY A 68 -12.86 32.10 14.12
CA GLY A 68 -13.60 32.59 12.95
C GLY A 68 -12.72 33.27 11.89
N ILE A 69 -11.41 33.01 11.90
CA ILE A 69 -10.48 33.57 10.91
C ILE A 69 -10.45 32.62 9.69
N ASP A 70 -10.87 33.09 8.55
CA ASP A 70 -10.91 32.27 7.33
C ASP A 70 -9.62 32.41 6.53
N TYR A 71 -8.87 31.32 6.49
CA TYR A 71 -7.67 31.20 5.66
C TYR A 71 -8.02 30.55 4.32
N VAL A 72 -7.68 31.22 3.23
CA VAL A 72 -8.02 30.79 1.86
C VAL A 72 -7.30 29.50 1.43
N ASN A 73 -6.24 29.10 2.11
CA ASN A 73 -5.29 28.07 1.65
C ASN A 73 -5.31 26.74 2.41
N LEU A 74 -6.30 26.49 3.26
CA LEU A 74 -6.41 25.19 3.92
C LEU A 74 -7.06 24.19 2.95
N GLU A 75 -6.25 23.40 2.27
CA GLU A 75 -6.73 22.37 1.36
C GLU A 75 -7.44 21.24 2.08
N ARG A 76 -8.58 20.78 1.55
CA ARG A 76 -9.37 19.69 2.12
C ARG A 76 -8.58 18.36 2.12
N VAL A 77 -7.87 18.07 1.03
CA VAL A 77 -6.95 16.94 0.93
C VAL A 77 -5.62 17.44 0.37
N GLY A 78 -4.58 17.30 1.18
CA GLY A 78 -3.21 17.57 0.79
C GLY A 78 -2.43 16.26 0.74
N ILE A 79 -1.73 16.01 -0.35
CA ILE A 79 -0.98 14.77 -0.56
C ILE A 79 0.46 15.10 -0.89
N GLN A 80 1.38 14.58 -0.09
CA GLN A 80 2.77 14.53 -0.46
C GLN A 80 2.96 13.41 -1.50
N MET A 81 2.90 13.79 -2.78
CA MET A 81 3.14 12.87 -3.90
C MET A 81 4.62 12.55 -3.98
N ARG A 82 4.99 11.33 -3.67
CA ARG A 82 6.38 10.87 -3.65
C ARG A 82 6.84 10.55 -5.08
N LEU A 83 7.95 11.14 -5.49
CA LEU A 83 8.53 10.97 -6.82
C LEU A 83 9.71 9.99 -6.85
N GLY A 84 10.10 9.49 -5.68
CA GLY A 84 11.33 8.73 -5.49
C GLY A 84 12.56 9.63 -5.30
N ASN A 85 13.67 9.02 -4.86
CA ASN A 85 14.97 9.69 -4.72
C ASN A 85 14.93 11.00 -3.89
N ARG A 86 14.12 11.04 -2.82
CA ARG A 86 13.85 12.20 -1.94
C ARG A 86 13.03 13.32 -2.59
N GLU A 87 12.53 13.12 -3.78
CA GLU A 87 11.70 14.10 -4.44
C GLU A 87 10.22 13.88 -4.15
N TRP A 88 9.49 14.96 -4.02
CA TRP A 88 8.06 14.95 -3.83
C TRP A 88 7.46 16.32 -4.20
N TYR A 89 6.13 16.40 -4.33
CA TYR A 89 5.41 17.66 -4.42
C TYR A 89 4.08 17.60 -3.68
N TRP A 90 3.56 18.74 -3.25
CA TRP A 90 2.23 18.84 -2.69
C TRP A 90 1.17 18.81 -3.78
N ARG A 91 0.33 17.80 -3.74
CA ARG A 91 -0.86 17.66 -4.55
C ARG A 91 -2.08 18.04 -3.71
N LYS A 92 -2.84 19.07 -4.17
CA LYS A 92 -4.06 19.54 -3.52
C LYS A 92 -5.26 18.95 -4.21
N GLU A 93 -6.15 18.32 -3.44
CA GLU A 93 -7.33 17.66 -3.96
C GLU A 93 -8.59 18.03 -3.16
N LYS A 94 -9.76 17.76 -3.76
CA LYS A 94 -11.07 18.11 -3.18
C LYS A 94 -11.62 16.99 -2.30
N ASP A 95 -11.21 15.75 -2.54
CA ASP A 95 -11.74 14.58 -1.84
C ASP A 95 -10.76 13.39 -1.85
N PHE A 96 -11.06 12.35 -1.05
CA PHE A 96 -10.36 11.08 -1.05
C PHE A 96 -11.40 9.93 -1.00
N PRO A 97 -11.35 8.92 -1.93
CA PRO A 97 -10.40 8.80 -3.05
C PRO A 97 -10.40 9.99 -3.99
N LEU A 98 -9.27 10.22 -4.69
CA LEU A 98 -9.13 11.38 -5.55
C LEU A 98 -10.14 11.35 -6.70
N PRO A 99 -10.73 12.48 -7.09
CA PRO A 99 -11.57 12.53 -8.26
C PRO A 99 -10.84 12.06 -9.53
N GLY A 100 -11.48 11.20 -10.29
CA GLY A 100 -10.91 10.63 -11.51
C GLY A 100 -9.98 9.43 -11.28
N THR A 101 -9.87 8.90 -10.06
CA THR A 101 -9.12 7.66 -9.79
C THR A 101 -9.69 6.50 -10.61
N GLN A 102 -8.81 5.80 -11.31
CA GLN A 102 -9.10 4.56 -12.02
C GLN A 102 -8.39 3.40 -11.36
N TYR A 103 -9.13 2.37 -10.96
CA TYR A 103 -8.55 1.17 -10.37
C TYR A 103 -8.19 0.18 -11.48
N LEU A 104 -6.92 0.18 -11.85
CA LEU A 104 -6.40 -0.62 -12.94
C LEU A 104 -5.70 -1.88 -12.41
N LYS A 105 -5.85 -3.01 -13.14
CA LYS A 105 -5.26 -4.29 -12.75
C LYS A 105 -4.00 -4.61 -13.54
N TRP A 106 -3.01 -5.18 -12.87
CA TRP A 106 -1.84 -5.83 -13.45
C TRP A 106 -1.87 -7.30 -13.05
N TYR A 107 -1.99 -8.17 -14.03
CA TYR A 107 -2.12 -9.61 -13.86
C TYR A 107 -0.76 -10.28 -13.78
N LEU A 108 -0.61 -11.24 -12.85
CA LEU A 108 0.57 -12.09 -12.72
C LEU A 108 0.63 -13.07 -13.89
N ARG A 109 1.82 -13.26 -14.43
CA ARG A 109 2.07 -14.16 -15.57
C ARG A 109 3.04 -15.28 -15.19
N ALA A 110 2.99 -16.38 -15.95
CA ALA A 110 3.83 -17.55 -15.77
C ALA A 110 5.33 -17.27 -16.00
N ASP A 111 5.68 -16.21 -16.71
CA ASP A 111 7.05 -15.73 -16.95
C ASP A 111 7.55 -14.73 -15.91
N ASN A 112 6.89 -14.61 -14.75
CA ASN A 112 7.16 -13.58 -13.73
C ASN A 112 6.88 -12.14 -14.17
N SER A 113 6.15 -11.93 -15.26
CA SER A 113 5.74 -10.59 -15.65
C SER A 113 4.43 -10.15 -15.01
N LEU A 114 4.20 -8.83 -15.00
CA LEU A 114 2.93 -8.17 -14.69
C LEU A 114 2.39 -7.53 -15.96
N SER A 115 1.17 -7.88 -16.37
CA SER A 115 0.56 -7.38 -17.58
C SER A 115 -0.79 -6.73 -17.33
N ARG A 116 -1.12 -5.72 -18.13
CA ARG A 116 -2.47 -5.13 -18.20
C ARG A 116 -3.49 -6.03 -18.86
N ASP A 117 -3.01 -6.94 -19.69
CA ASP A 117 -3.85 -7.91 -20.37
C ASP A 117 -4.33 -8.97 -19.37
N ARG A 118 -5.61 -9.31 -19.45
CA ARG A 118 -6.25 -10.32 -18.58
C ARG A 118 -6.03 -11.75 -19.06
N GLU A 119 -5.77 -11.95 -20.34
CA GLU A 119 -5.66 -13.29 -20.92
C GLU A 119 -4.39 -13.98 -20.44
N ILE A 120 -4.55 -15.09 -19.73
CA ILE A 120 -3.47 -15.93 -19.21
C ILE A 120 -3.63 -17.31 -19.86
N GLU A 121 -2.64 -17.71 -20.63
CA GLU A 121 -2.65 -19.00 -21.35
C GLU A 121 -1.88 -20.08 -20.59
N LEU A 122 -0.82 -19.70 -19.90
CA LEU A 122 0.09 -20.62 -19.24
C LEU A 122 -0.19 -20.72 -17.74
N THR A 123 0.00 -21.92 -17.21
CA THR A 123 -0.09 -22.19 -15.77
C THR A 123 1.31 -22.35 -15.21
N GLU A 124 1.58 -21.75 -14.05
CA GLU A 124 2.85 -21.86 -13.33
C GLU A 124 2.62 -21.84 -11.82
N GLU A 125 3.55 -22.43 -11.10
CA GLU A 125 3.58 -22.49 -9.64
C GLU A 125 4.89 -21.90 -9.13
N PHE A 126 4.79 -20.80 -8.38
CA PHE A 126 5.94 -20.12 -7.80
C PHE A 126 6.07 -20.46 -6.33
N LYS A 127 7.10 -21.23 -5.99
CA LYS A 127 7.33 -21.74 -4.64
C LYS A 127 8.32 -20.87 -3.88
N TYR A 128 8.03 -20.62 -2.60
CA TYR A 128 8.92 -19.94 -1.68
C TYR A 128 8.79 -20.51 -0.25
N THR A 129 9.80 -20.26 0.59
CA THR A 129 9.80 -20.73 1.98
C THR A 129 8.74 -20.03 2.82
N THR A 130 8.19 -20.73 3.83
CA THR A 130 7.30 -20.14 4.84
C THR A 130 8.05 -19.28 5.87
N LYS A 131 9.37 -19.43 5.97
CA LYS A 131 10.21 -18.67 6.91
C LYS A 131 10.79 -17.42 6.28
N ALA A 132 10.79 -16.33 7.05
CA ALA A 132 11.60 -15.18 6.71
C ALA A 132 13.08 -15.56 6.64
N GLY A 133 13.74 -15.20 5.56
CA GLY A 133 15.20 -15.30 5.44
C GLY A 133 15.92 -14.28 6.34
N PRO A 134 17.26 -14.35 6.45
CA PRO A 134 18.06 -13.27 7.00
C PRO A 134 17.73 -11.92 6.33
N ILE A 135 17.99 -10.81 7.04
CA ILE A 135 17.81 -9.47 6.49
C ILE A 135 18.59 -9.35 5.17
N GLY A 136 17.95 -8.80 4.13
CA GLY A 136 18.56 -8.67 2.80
C GLY A 136 18.49 -9.92 1.92
N GLN A 137 18.05 -11.05 2.45
CA GLN A 137 17.87 -12.26 1.65
C GLN A 137 16.46 -12.30 1.04
N LYS A 138 16.39 -12.51 -0.28
CA LYS A 138 15.11 -12.72 -0.98
C LYS A 138 14.49 -14.04 -0.50
N CYS A 139 13.31 -13.96 0.11
CA CYS A 139 12.59 -15.13 0.62
C CYS A 139 11.22 -15.34 -0.06
N GLY A 140 10.93 -14.66 -1.14
CA GLY A 140 9.66 -14.68 -1.85
C GLY A 140 9.82 -14.75 -3.35
N VAL A 141 8.74 -14.50 -4.06
CA VAL A 141 8.66 -14.43 -5.52
C VAL A 141 8.41 -13.00 -5.97
N SER A 142 8.90 -12.65 -7.16
CA SER A 142 8.78 -11.30 -7.70
C SER A 142 8.23 -11.31 -9.11
N PHE A 143 7.38 -10.34 -9.41
CA PHE A 143 6.78 -10.11 -10.74
C PHE A 143 7.09 -8.68 -11.18
N HIS A 144 7.34 -8.47 -12.48
CA HIS A 144 7.79 -7.19 -13.02
C HIS A 144 6.90 -6.73 -14.17
N SER A 145 6.51 -5.46 -14.17
CA SER A 145 5.83 -4.88 -15.34
C SER A 145 6.82 -4.62 -16.48
N SER A 146 6.30 -4.43 -17.69
CA SER A 146 7.04 -3.72 -18.73
C SER A 146 7.36 -2.30 -18.28
N PRO A 147 8.40 -1.66 -18.84
CA PRO A 147 8.67 -0.24 -18.61
C PRO A 147 7.45 0.62 -18.94
N PHE A 148 7.17 1.63 -18.11
CA PHE A 148 6.09 2.57 -18.37
C PHE A 148 6.46 3.47 -19.56
N GLU A 149 5.52 3.64 -20.48
CA GLU A 149 5.71 4.51 -21.65
C GLU A 149 5.57 6.01 -21.31
N GLU A 150 4.94 6.32 -20.17
CA GLU A 150 4.76 7.66 -19.65
C GLU A 150 4.81 7.65 -18.11
N ASN A 151 4.89 8.83 -17.50
CA ASN A 151 4.79 8.95 -16.05
C ASN A 151 3.39 8.54 -15.58
N VAL A 152 3.31 7.75 -14.52
CA VAL A 152 2.03 7.31 -13.92
C VAL A 152 2.02 7.70 -12.45
N GLU A 153 0.93 8.31 -12.00
CA GLU A 153 0.70 8.58 -10.59
C GLU A 153 -0.34 7.63 -10.00
N PHE A 154 0.01 7.10 -8.87
CA PHE A 154 -0.86 6.29 -8.02
C PHE A 154 -1.21 7.10 -6.77
N ALA A 155 -2.48 7.15 -6.39
CA ALA A 155 -2.89 7.73 -5.11
C ALA A 155 -4.21 7.12 -4.63
N GLY A 156 -4.15 6.35 -3.56
CA GLY A 156 -5.34 5.68 -3.01
C GLY A 156 -5.04 4.30 -2.45
N HIS A 157 -6.10 3.50 -2.34
CA HIS A 157 -6.04 2.11 -1.89
C HIS A 157 -5.54 1.20 -3.00
N PHE A 158 -4.70 0.25 -2.63
CA PHE A 158 -4.28 -0.85 -3.50
C PHE A 158 -4.82 -2.17 -2.93
N SER A 159 -4.88 -3.20 -3.74
CA SER A 159 -5.16 -4.57 -3.29
C SER A 159 -4.44 -5.58 -4.16
N ALA A 160 -4.19 -6.77 -3.61
CA ALA A 160 -3.73 -7.90 -4.40
C ALA A 160 -4.70 -9.07 -4.22
N THR A 161 -5.08 -9.70 -5.32
CA THR A 161 -5.82 -10.98 -5.33
C THR A 161 -4.84 -12.05 -5.77
N LEU A 162 -4.66 -13.08 -4.95
CA LEU A 162 -3.69 -14.15 -5.19
C LEU A 162 -4.35 -15.51 -4.96
N THR A 163 -3.98 -16.49 -5.76
CA THR A 163 -4.30 -17.89 -5.52
C THR A 163 -3.08 -18.56 -4.92
N ILE A 164 -3.20 -19.09 -3.71
CA ILE A 164 -2.09 -19.66 -2.94
C ILE A 164 -2.40 -21.02 -2.36
N SER A 165 -1.35 -21.77 -2.06
CA SER A 165 -1.39 -22.94 -1.17
C SER A 165 -0.18 -22.93 -0.24
N SER A 166 -0.22 -23.73 0.82
CA SER A 166 0.89 -23.90 1.73
C SER A 166 0.98 -25.37 2.19
N SER A 167 2.20 -25.84 2.42
CA SER A 167 2.42 -27.10 3.10
C SER A 167 2.17 -27.03 4.62
N MET A 168 1.87 -25.83 5.12
CA MET A 168 1.61 -25.56 6.54
C MET A 168 0.14 -25.22 6.75
N PRO A 169 -0.38 -25.37 7.99
CA PRO A 169 -1.78 -25.03 8.29
C PRO A 169 -2.14 -23.55 8.11
N ASP A 170 -1.15 -22.70 7.92
CA ASP A 170 -1.35 -21.27 7.65
C ASP A 170 -0.22 -20.70 6.80
N ALA A 171 -0.44 -19.54 6.20
CA ALA A 171 0.55 -18.82 5.42
C ALA A 171 0.46 -17.31 5.69
N ASP A 172 1.57 -16.70 6.05
CA ASP A 172 1.68 -15.25 6.03
C ASP A 172 1.99 -14.78 4.61
N VAL A 173 1.23 -13.84 4.12
CA VAL A 173 1.34 -13.25 2.79
C VAL A 173 1.62 -11.77 2.92
N VAL A 174 2.84 -11.38 2.63
CA VAL A 174 3.26 -9.98 2.56
C VAL A 174 3.43 -9.60 1.10
N VAL A 175 2.75 -8.55 0.71
CA VAL A 175 2.79 -8.00 -0.64
C VAL A 175 3.47 -6.64 -0.59
N THR A 176 4.53 -6.47 -1.37
CA THR A 176 5.27 -5.20 -1.42
C THR A 176 5.38 -4.73 -2.87
N LEU A 177 4.96 -3.50 -3.11
CA LEU A 177 5.01 -2.87 -4.44
C LEU A 177 6.15 -1.85 -4.48
N TRP A 178 7.10 -2.07 -5.37
CA TRP A 178 8.26 -1.24 -5.63
C TRP A 178 8.18 -0.58 -7.01
N ALA A 179 8.92 0.50 -7.20
CA ALA A 179 9.40 0.89 -8.51
C ALA A 179 10.89 0.54 -8.64
N ILE A 180 11.28 0.13 -9.82
CA ILE A 180 12.68 -0.10 -10.21
C ILE A 180 13.00 0.69 -11.46
N ASP A 181 14.21 1.17 -11.54
CA ASP A 181 14.70 1.95 -12.70
C ASP A 181 15.09 1.05 -13.88
N GLU A 182 15.63 1.66 -14.92
CA GLU A 182 16.11 0.99 -16.13
C GLU A 182 17.32 0.08 -15.88
N GLN A 183 18.03 0.26 -14.76
CA GLN A 183 19.16 -0.54 -14.30
C GLN A 183 18.76 -1.59 -13.25
N ASP A 184 17.46 -1.86 -13.08
CA ASP A 184 16.92 -2.78 -12.08
C ASP A 184 17.19 -2.37 -10.62
N GLN A 185 17.50 -1.09 -10.37
CA GLN A 185 17.69 -0.61 -9.01
C GLN A 185 16.37 -0.17 -8.40
N ILE A 186 16.18 -0.51 -7.13
CA ILE A 186 15.01 -0.07 -6.38
C ILE A 186 15.05 1.45 -6.21
N ILE A 187 13.93 2.11 -6.54
CA ILE A 187 13.74 3.52 -6.31
C ILE A 187 13.28 3.72 -4.86
N PRO A 188 14.03 4.43 -4.02
CA PRO A 188 13.64 4.72 -2.66
C PRO A 188 12.54 5.81 -2.63
N TYR A 189 11.39 5.49 -2.05
CA TYR A 189 10.30 6.44 -1.87
C TYR A 189 10.28 7.10 -0.48
N GLY A 190 11.22 6.76 0.40
CA GLY A 190 11.40 7.45 1.66
C GLY A 190 11.95 8.87 1.47
N SER A 191 11.37 9.84 2.16
CA SER A 191 11.77 11.25 2.04
C SER A 191 13.22 11.54 2.46
N LYS A 192 13.81 10.66 3.26
CA LYS A 192 15.21 10.73 3.67
C LYS A 192 16.12 9.82 2.86
N GLY A 193 15.58 9.16 1.82
CA GLY A 193 16.31 8.24 0.95
C GLY A 193 16.33 6.81 1.46
N GLU A 194 15.45 6.48 2.41
CA GLU A 194 15.24 5.10 2.80
C GLU A 194 14.59 4.32 1.65
N PRO A 195 14.93 3.02 1.50
CA PRO A 195 14.37 2.18 0.46
C PRO A 195 12.93 1.76 0.81
N GLU A 196 12.07 2.75 1.04
CA GLU A 196 10.65 2.51 1.27
C GLU A 196 9.96 2.20 -0.05
N PRO A 197 9.04 1.22 -0.05
CA PRO A 197 8.27 0.85 -1.24
C PRO A 197 7.21 1.92 -1.59
N ILE A 198 6.59 1.75 -2.75
CA ILE A 198 5.37 2.49 -3.10
C ILE A 198 4.29 2.20 -2.06
N ALA A 199 3.98 0.92 -1.85
CA ALA A 199 2.97 0.47 -0.91
C ALA A 199 3.24 -0.97 -0.47
N LYS A 200 2.65 -1.37 0.67
CA LYS A 200 2.72 -2.73 1.19
C LYS A 200 1.45 -3.13 1.92
N GLY A 201 1.20 -4.41 1.97
CA GLY A 201 0.07 -5.00 2.68
C GLY A 201 0.36 -6.41 3.12
N PHE A 202 -0.44 -6.94 4.03
CA PHE A 202 -0.26 -8.28 4.58
C PHE A 202 -1.57 -8.92 4.97
N LEU A 203 -1.54 -10.24 4.91
CA LEU A 203 -2.65 -11.08 5.34
C LEU A 203 -2.11 -12.41 5.83
N ARG A 204 -2.64 -12.89 6.95
CA ARG A 204 -2.56 -14.29 7.33
C ARG A 204 -3.69 -15.05 6.65
N ALA A 205 -3.38 -16.10 5.90
CA ALA A 205 -4.33 -16.80 5.02
C ALA A 205 -5.55 -17.35 5.76
N SER A 206 -5.38 -17.78 7.01
CA SER A 206 -6.50 -18.21 7.87
C SER A 206 -7.51 -17.12 8.18
N HIS A 207 -7.15 -15.85 8.01
CA HIS A 207 -8.01 -14.68 8.18
C HIS A 207 -8.57 -14.12 6.86
N ARG A 208 -8.58 -14.93 5.78
CA ARG A 208 -8.99 -14.50 4.43
C ARG A 208 -10.47 -14.13 4.27
N LYS A 209 -11.32 -14.43 5.27
CA LYS A 209 -12.74 -14.15 5.18
C LYS A 209 -13.03 -12.65 5.11
N LEU A 210 -13.69 -12.22 4.03
CA LEU A 210 -14.09 -10.84 3.82
C LEU A 210 -15.43 -10.50 4.46
N ASP A 211 -15.56 -9.28 4.94
CA ASP A 211 -16.83 -8.64 5.28
C ASP A 211 -17.47 -8.16 3.96
N SER A 212 -18.56 -8.81 3.56
CA SER A 212 -19.24 -8.55 2.28
C SER A 212 -19.86 -7.15 2.17
N VAL A 213 -20.12 -6.49 3.30
CA VAL A 213 -20.71 -5.15 3.33
C VAL A 213 -19.63 -4.07 3.22
N LYS A 214 -18.50 -4.26 3.88
CA LYS A 214 -17.42 -3.27 3.98
C LYS A 214 -16.38 -3.39 2.87
N SER A 215 -16.18 -4.60 2.33
CA SER A 215 -15.20 -4.83 1.27
C SER A 215 -15.55 -4.11 -0.03
N ARG A 216 -14.51 -3.72 -0.72
CA ARG A 216 -14.52 -3.21 -2.10
C ARG A 216 -13.34 -3.86 -2.84
N PRO A 217 -13.39 -4.00 -4.15
CA PRO A 217 -12.31 -4.64 -4.93
C PRO A 217 -10.92 -4.03 -4.67
N GLU A 218 -10.87 -2.73 -4.52
CA GLU A 218 -9.63 -1.99 -4.22
C GLU A 218 -9.27 -1.97 -2.73
N ARG A 219 -10.20 -2.40 -1.87
CA ARG A 219 -10.06 -2.34 -0.42
C ARG A 219 -10.77 -3.53 0.23
N PRO A 220 -10.17 -4.72 0.18
CA PRO A 220 -10.68 -5.88 0.89
C PRO A 220 -10.68 -5.62 2.40
N TRP A 221 -11.79 -5.94 3.04
CA TRP A 221 -11.98 -5.77 4.48
C TRP A 221 -12.23 -7.12 5.12
N HIS A 222 -11.28 -7.59 5.92
CA HIS A 222 -11.39 -8.88 6.59
C HIS A 222 -12.20 -8.77 7.87
N THR A 223 -12.95 -9.81 8.20
CA THR A 223 -13.79 -9.85 9.41
C THR A 223 -12.95 -9.97 10.67
N HIS A 224 -11.86 -10.71 10.61
CA HIS A 224 -10.98 -11.06 11.74
C HIS A 224 -11.73 -11.63 12.95
N LYS A 225 -12.90 -12.26 12.73
CA LYS A 225 -13.66 -12.90 13.78
C LYS A 225 -13.18 -14.33 14.01
N GLN A 226 -13.31 -14.80 15.25
CA GLN A 226 -12.90 -16.16 15.60
C GLN A 226 -13.71 -17.23 14.84
N GLU A 227 -15.00 -17.00 14.62
CA GLU A 227 -15.86 -17.90 13.84
C GLU A 227 -15.50 -17.99 12.35
N ASP A 228 -14.79 -17.00 11.83
CA ASP A 228 -14.36 -16.91 10.44
C ASP A 228 -12.90 -17.37 10.23
N TYR A 229 -12.24 -17.80 11.31
CA TYR A 229 -10.89 -18.37 11.25
C TYR A 229 -10.90 -19.69 10.49
N ALA A 230 -10.15 -19.79 9.40
CA ALA A 230 -10.14 -20.95 8.52
C ALA A 230 -8.71 -21.31 8.10
N PRO A 231 -8.02 -22.18 8.86
CA PRO A 231 -6.71 -22.70 8.50
C PRO A 231 -6.70 -23.31 7.09
N LEU A 232 -5.53 -23.47 6.52
CA LEU A 232 -5.32 -24.18 5.27
C LEU A 232 -5.28 -25.67 5.56
N GLY A 233 -6.02 -26.48 4.79
CA GLY A 233 -5.83 -27.93 4.74
C GLY A 233 -4.63 -28.29 3.88
N GLN A 234 -4.16 -29.52 4.03
CA GLN A 234 -3.15 -30.06 3.12
C GLN A 234 -3.72 -30.00 1.68
N ASP A 235 -2.94 -29.48 0.76
CA ASP A 235 -3.30 -29.32 -0.66
C ASP A 235 -4.43 -28.29 -0.94
N ASP A 236 -4.92 -27.56 0.05
CA ASP A 236 -5.87 -26.50 -0.18
C ASP A 236 -5.28 -25.38 -1.04
N VAL A 237 -5.93 -25.11 -2.17
CA VAL A 237 -5.64 -23.96 -3.01
C VAL A 237 -6.73 -22.91 -2.77
N VAL A 238 -6.37 -21.78 -2.21
CA VAL A 238 -7.32 -20.74 -1.81
C VAL A 238 -7.01 -19.41 -2.47
N THR A 239 -8.07 -18.62 -2.68
CA THR A 239 -7.91 -17.22 -3.08
C THR A 239 -7.83 -16.35 -1.85
N VAL A 240 -6.86 -15.47 -1.81
CA VAL A 240 -6.68 -14.44 -0.78
C VAL A 240 -6.71 -13.06 -1.42
N GLU A 241 -7.37 -12.12 -0.76
CA GLU A 241 -7.43 -10.72 -1.16
C GLU A 241 -6.70 -9.89 -0.11
N VAL A 242 -5.52 -9.40 -0.43
CA VAL A 242 -4.65 -8.66 0.50
C VAL A 242 -4.97 -7.17 0.39
N GLU A 243 -5.39 -6.55 1.51
CA GLU A 243 -5.46 -5.09 1.61
C GLU A 243 -4.04 -4.53 1.58
N ILE A 244 -3.76 -3.65 0.63
CA ILE A 244 -2.52 -2.90 0.55
C ILE A 244 -2.84 -1.46 0.96
N PHE A 245 -2.07 -0.93 1.91
CA PHE A 245 -2.38 0.36 2.51
C PHE A 245 -2.31 1.52 1.51
N PRO A 246 -3.15 2.54 1.70
CA PRO A 246 -3.19 3.69 0.81
C PRO A 246 -1.84 4.41 0.78
N ALA A 247 -1.43 4.75 -0.43
CA ALA A 247 -0.19 5.46 -0.68
C ALA A 247 -0.32 6.37 -1.91
N ALA A 248 0.63 7.30 -2.07
CA ALA A 248 0.73 8.14 -3.24
C ALA A 248 2.18 8.19 -3.73
N ALA A 249 2.37 7.83 -4.99
CA ALA A 249 3.68 7.78 -5.62
C ALA A 249 3.56 7.97 -7.13
N ARG A 250 4.59 8.54 -7.75
CA ARG A 250 4.77 8.56 -9.20
C ARG A 250 5.81 7.52 -9.60
N VAL A 251 5.50 6.78 -10.64
CA VAL A 251 6.47 5.95 -11.37
C VAL A 251 6.78 6.68 -12.67
N ASN A 252 8.05 6.97 -12.92
CA ASN A 252 8.47 7.72 -14.09
C ASN A 252 8.50 6.83 -15.35
N GLN A 253 8.44 7.48 -16.51
CA GLN A 253 8.68 6.84 -17.80
C GLN A 253 9.99 6.06 -17.77
N GLY A 254 10.01 4.86 -18.35
CA GLY A 254 11.17 3.95 -18.36
C GLY A 254 11.27 3.07 -17.11
N TRP A 255 10.68 3.45 -15.99
CA TRP A 255 10.67 2.64 -14.79
C TRP A 255 9.63 1.52 -14.87
N ARG A 256 9.74 0.52 -13.98
CA ARG A 256 8.87 -0.64 -13.90
C ARG A 256 8.30 -0.81 -12.50
N LEU A 257 7.13 -1.40 -12.39
CA LEU A 257 6.65 -1.95 -11.12
C LEU A 257 7.32 -3.30 -10.86
N ARG A 258 7.66 -3.54 -9.61
CA ARG A 258 8.03 -4.85 -9.08
C ARG A 258 7.11 -5.18 -7.92
N LEU A 259 6.44 -6.31 -8.02
CA LEU A 259 5.58 -6.87 -6.97
C LEU A 259 6.31 -8.04 -6.31
N ASP A 260 6.60 -7.92 -5.02
CA ASP A 260 7.13 -9.02 -4.21
C ASP A 260 6.02 -9.65 -3.39
N ILE A 261 5.98 -10.98 -3.35
CA ILE A 261 5.10 -11.80 -2.51
C ILE A 261 6.00 -12.68 -1.65
N ALA A 262 5.92 -12.54 -0.33
CA ALA A 262 6.87 -13.14 0.59
C ALA A 262 6.21 -13.52 1.93
N PRO A 263 6.83 -14.39 2.76
CA PRO A 263 6.31 -14.76 4.07
C PRO A 263 6.55 -13.68 5.13
N ALA A 264 7.35 -12.68 4.81
CA ALA A 264 7.67 -11.56 5.67
C ALA A 264 8.02 -10.35 4.81
N GLU A 265 8.13 -9.18 5.44
CA GLU A 265 8.54 -7.97 4.76
C GLU A 265 9.94 -8.14 4.15
N VAL A 266 10.01 -8.09 2.83
CA VAL A 266 11.29 -8.12 2.08
C VAL A 266 11.85 -6.71 2.13
N GLN A 267 13.06 -6.59 2.66
CA GLN A 267 13.74 -5.31 2.72
C GLN A 267 15.07 -5.40 1.98
N PRO A 268 15.40 -4.37 1.20
CA PRO A 268 16.75 -4.18 0.74
C PRO A 268 17.70 -4.06 1.94
N ASP A 269 18.91 -4.59 1.79
CA ASP A 269 19.95 -4.49 2.82
C ASP A 269 20.40 -3.03 2.94
N VAL A 270 19.82 -2.30 3.90
CA VAL A 270 20.15 -0.91 4.16
C VAL A 270 20.47 -0.70 5.62
N LEU A 271 21.68 -0.22 5.86
CA LEU A 271 22.16 0.19 7.17
C LEU A 271 21.22 1.22 7.82
N GLY A 272 20.69 0.88 9.00
CA GLY A 272 19.89 1.78 9.83
C GLY A 272 18.37 1.62 9.71
N TYR A 273 17.87 0.79 8.82
CA TYR A 273 16.46 0.44 8.79
C TYR A 273 16.18 -0.70 9.79
N ASN A 274 15.20 -0.52 10.67
CA ASN A 274 14.85 -1.52 11.67
C ASN A 274 13.52 -2.22 11.30
N PRO A 275 13.57 -3.36 10.61
CA PRO A 275 12.38 -4.14 10.25
C PRO A 275 11.74 -4.86 11.44
N LEU A 276 12.35 -4.78 12.63
CA LEU A 276 12.03 -5.61 13.78
C LEU A 276 10.58 -5.52 14.25
N ALA A 277 9.89 -4.40 14.00
CA ALA A 277 8.50 -4.26 14.41
C ALA A 277 7.57 -5.22 13.64
N MET A 278 7.85 -5.47 12.36
CA MET A 278 6.99 -6.31 11.51
C MET A 278 7.41 -7.78 11.51
N ARG A 279 8.72 -8.09 11.62
CA ARG A 279 9.18 -9.48 11.76
C ARG A 279 8.59 -10.21 12.97
N ARG A 280 8.41 -9.49 14.08
CA ARG A 280 7.82 -10.07 15.30
C ARG A 280 6.37 -10.51 15.15
N PHE A 281 5.64 -9.95 14.18
CA PHE A 281 4.23 -10.27 14.00
C PHE A 281 3.99 -11.36 12.95
N TYR A 282 4.92 -11.60 12.01
CA TYR A 282 4.59 -12.35 10.80
C TYR A 282 5.61 -13.41 10.36
N GLY A 283 6.68 -13.67 11.05
CA GLY A 283 7.70 -14.53 10.46
C GLY A 283 8.48 -15.47 11.38
N GLU A 284 8.28 -15.39 12.69
CA GLU A 284 9.09 -16.19 13.61
C GLU A 284 8.40 -17.47 14.11
N GLU A 285 7.10 -17.61 13.92
CA GLU A 285 6.30 -18.68 14.53
C GLU A 285 6.04 -19.89 13.62
N HIS A 286 6.31 -19.80 12.31
CA HIS A 286 6.05 -20.90 11.39
C HIS A 286 7.24 -21.83 11.27
N GLU A 287 6.96 -23.13 11.32
CA GLU A 287 7.94 -24.16 10.95
C GLU A 287 8.35 -24.03 9.48
N ALA A 288 9.47 -24.64 9.10
CA ALA A 288 9.93 -24.61 7.72
C ALA A 288 8.98 -25.40 6.80
N GLY A 289 8.36 -24.73 5.87
CA GLY A 289 7.46 -25.27 4.87
C GLY A 289 7.58 -24.50 3.55
N THR A 290 6.64 -24.76 2.65
CA THR A 290 6.60 -24.14 1.31
C THR A 290 5.26 -23.50 1.09
N ASN A 291 5.28 -22.21 0.73
CA ASN A 291 4.14 -21.52 0.15
C ASN A 291 4.25 -21.54 -1.36
N THR A 292 3.11 -21.56 -2.04
CA THR A 292 3.03 -21.55 -3.50
C THR A 292 2.06 -20.48 -3.96
N VAL A 293 2.48 -19.64 -4.90
CA VAL A 293 1.60 -18.75 -5.67
C VAL A 293 1.27 -19.46 -6.98
N HIS A 294 -0.02 -19.63 -7.24
CA HIS A 294 -0.52 -20.27 -8.47
C HIS A 294 -0.95 -19.21 -9.48
N VAL A 295 -0.53 -19.35 -10.70
CA VAL A 295 -0.89 -18.48 -11.83
C VAL A 295 -1.45 -19.34 -12.96
N GLY A 296 -2.54 -18.91 -13.56
CA GLY A 296 -3.15 -19.63 -14.69
C GLY A 296 -4.51 -19.04 -15.07
N PRO A 297 -5.14 -19.54 -16.15
CA PRO A 297 -6.42 -19.04 -16.66
C PRO A 297 -7.54 -19.13 -15.61
N ASP A 298 -7.56 -20.20 -14.81
CA ASP A 298 -8.53 -20.42 -13.72
C ASP A 298 -8.02 -19.96 -12.35
N ARG A 299 -6.82 -19.40 -12.28
CA ARG A 299 -6.14 -18.98 -11.05
C ARG A 299 -5.56 -17.59 -11.22
N LEU A 300 -6.45 -16.62 -11.48
CA LEU A 300 -6.07 -15.24 -11.76
C LEU A 300 -5.46 -14.58 -10.52
N GLY A 301 -4.16 -14.26 -10.59
CA GLY A 301 -3.50 -13.36 -9.65
C GLY A 301 -3.36 -11.96 -10.25
N TYR A 302 -3.61 -10.91 -9.46
CA TYR A 302 -3.42 -9.53 -9.92
C TYR A 302 -3.23 -8.58 -8.75
N ILE A 303 -2.60 -7.44 -9.04
CA ILE A 303 -2.62 -6.25 -8.18
C ILE A 303 -3.53 -5.19 -8.79
N THR A 304 -4.35 -4.56 -7.96
CA THR A 304 -5.18 -3.41 -8.31
C THR A 304 -4.51 -2.14 -7.81
N CYS A 305 -4.27 -1.18 -8.71
CA CYS A 305 -3.59 0.07 -8.40
C CYS A 305 -4.48 1.28 -8.71
N PRO A 306 -4.50 2.31 -7.83
CA PRO A 306 -5.29 3.53 -7.98
C PRO A 306 -4.56 4.54 -8.88
N VAL A 307 -4.72 4.42 -10.18
CA VAL A 307 -4.16 5.38 -11.15
C VAL A 307 -4.96 6.67 -11.12
N VAL A 308 -4.28 7.79 -10.97
CA VAL A 308 -4.90 9.13 -10.92
C VAL A 308 -4.41 9.99 -12.08
N PRO A 309 -5.21 10.99 -12.53
CA PRO A 309 -4.76 11.92 -13.56
C PRO A 309 -3.46 12.60 -13.14
N LEU A 310 -2.47 12.60 -14.05
CA LEU A 310 -1.22 13.31 -13.84
C LEU A 310 -1.47 14.79 -13.54
N ARG A 311 -0.75 15.30 -12.56
CA ARG A 311 -0.66 16.73 -12.34
C ARG A 311 0.77 17.21 -12.52
N GLN A 312 0.92 18.37 -13.13
CA GLN A 312 2.19 19.07 -13.16
C GLN A 312 2.41 19.71 -11.79
N GLY A 313 3.36 19.16 -11.04
CA GLY A 313 3.85 19.71 -9.78
C GLY A 313 5.34 19.98 -9.90
N TYR A 314 5.83 21.01 -9.24
CA TYR A 314 7.26 21.24 -9.11
C TYR A 314 7.79 20.34 -7.98
N PRO A 315 8.81 19.52 -8.23
CA PRO A 315 9.36 18.68 -7.18
C PRO A 315 10.01 19.54 -6.07
N ASN A 316 9.71 19.18 -4.83
CA ASN A 316 10.47 19.63 -3.67
C ASN A 316 11.50 18.57 -3.35
N VAL A 317 12.71 18.95 -3.04
CA VAL A 317 13.77 18.04 -2.60
C VAL A 317 13.95 18.27 -1.10
N MET A 318 13.86 17.22 -0.31
CA MET A 318 14.25 17.30 1.09
C MET A 318 15.77 17.36 1.20
N LEU A 319 16.27 18.44 1.79
CA LEU A 319 17.69 18.66 2.08
C LEU A 319 18.15 17.85 3.30
#